data_8ac50270edd6145bfb87222fdb94a439
#
_entry.id   8ac50270edd6145bfb87222fdb94a439
#
_cell.length_a   1.000
_cell.length_b   1.000
_cell.length_c   1.000
_cell.angle_alpha   90.00
_cell.angle_beta   90.00
_cell.angle_gamma   90.00
#
_symmetry.space_group_name_H-M   'P 1'
#
loop_
_entity.id
_entity.type
_entity.pdbx_description
1 polymer ?
#
loop_
_entity_poly.entity_id
_entity_poly.type
_entity_poly.pdbx_seq_one_letter_code
_entity_poly.pdbx_strand_id
1 'polypeptide(L)'
;MLDIDLNKFTFFKNMKPEHLDLLSQYITKDTFKVNEYIVKEEELASNLFLILKGRVSIEMLSTEGKLFSIQTLTAGDIVGMSWMIPPHQSQFSARALDATEMLVINGEVLRKKSEKDHELGYELLKRLVPIFVQRLHATRQHLIAMYCLA
;
A
#
# COMPACT_ATOMS: atom_id res chain seq x y z
N MET A 1 10.60 -13.80 14.28
CA MET A 1 11.06 -13.52 12.90
C MET A 1 10.16 -14.26 11.93
N LEU A 2 9.63 -13.57 10.95
CA LEU A 2 8.76 -14.20 9.96
C LEU A 2 9.60 -15.02 8.97
N ASP A 3 9.18 -16.25 8.74
CA ASP A 3 9.82 -17.16 7.78
C ASP A 3 9.21 -16.94 6.39
N ILE A 4 9.44 -15.73 5.83
CA ILE A 4 8.94 -15.36 4.52
C ILE A 4 10.10 -14.83 3.69
N ASP A 5 10.26 -15.39 2.50
CA ASP A 5 11.24 -14.91 1.54
C ASP A 5 10.68 -13.67 0.81
N LEU A 6 11.15 -12.49 1.21
CA LEU A 6 10.72 -11.22 0.63
C LEU A 6 11.05 -11.11 -0.87
N ASN A 7 12.08 -11.80 -1.34
CA ASN A 7 12.45 -11.77 -2.76
C ASN A 7 11.39 -12.35 -3.71
N LYS A 8 10.44 -13.09 -3.18
CA LYS A 8 9.31 -13.61 -3.96
C LYS A 8 8.35 -12.51 -4.42
N PHE A 9 8.37 -11.36 -3.75
CA PHE A 9 7.46 -10.25 -4.08
C PHE A 9 8.17 -9.22 -4.94
N THR A 10 7.50 -8.79 -5.99
CA THR A 10 8.05 -7.80 -6.94
C THR A 10 8.54 -6.54 -6.24
N PHE A 11 7.83 -6.11 -5.20
CA PHE A 11 8.20 -4.90 -4.46
C PHE A 11 9.60 -4.99 -3.82
N PHE A 12 9.97 -6.16 -3.32
CA PHE A 12 11.27 -6.36 -2.64
C PHE A 12 12.34 -6.96 -3.53
N LYS A 13 11.98 -7.36 -4.74
CA LYS A 13 12.91 -8.06 -5.64
C LYS A 13 14.11 -7.18 -5.99
N ASN A 14 15.31 -7.78 -5.89
CA ASN A 14 16.57 -7.11 -6.16
C ASN A 14 16.90 -5.93 -5.22
N MET A 15 16.27 -5.90 -4.05
CA MET A 15 16.64 -4.96 -3.01
C MET A 15 17.98 -5.36 -2.38
N LYS A 16 18.78 -4.38 -1.97
CA LYS A 16 20.05 -4.67 -1.28
C LYS A 16 19.81 -5.53 -0.04
N PRO A 17 20.67 -6.56 0.20
CA PRO A 17 20.51 -7.43 1.36
C PRO A 17 20.44 -6.67 2.68
N GLU A 18 21.23 -5.60 2.85
CA GLU A 18 21.23 -4.76 4.05
C GLU A 18 19.87 -4.11 4.27
N HIS A 19 19.23 -3.65 3.19
CA HIS A 19 17.90 -3.04 3.25
C HIS A 19 16.83 -4.08 3.56
N LEU A 20 16.91 -5.27 2.97
CA LEU A 20 15.99 -6.37 3.29
C LEU A 20 16.08 -6.78 4.75
N ASP A 21 17.30 -6.89 5.27
CA ASP A 21 17.53 -7.23 6.68
C ASP A 21 16.94 -6.17 7.61
N LEU A 22 17.11 -4.90 7.25
CA LEU A 22 16.55 -3.81 8.02
C LEU A 22 15.02 -3.87 8.03
N LEU A 23 14.41 -4.03 6.85
CA LEU A 23 12.95 -4.10 6.72
C LEU A 23 12.38 -5.28 7.49
N SER A 24 13.03 -6.43 7.42
CA SER A 24 12.55 -7.65 8.07
C SER A 24 12.40 -7.51 9.58
N GLN A 25 13.16 -6.61 10.21
CA GLN A 25 13.05 -6.33 11.64
C GLN A 25 11.74 -5.64 12.02
N TYR A 26 11.09 -4.99 11.05
CA TYR A 26 9.88 -4.18 11.28
C TYR A 26 8.67 -4.72 10.57
N ILE A 27 8.74 -5.95 10.08
CA ILE A 27 7.63 -6.64 9.42
C ILE A 27 6.91 -7.54 10.41
N THR A 28 5.59 -7.42 10.43
CA THR A 28 4.71 -8.35 11.12
C THR A 28 3.69 -8.90 10.14
N LYS A 29 2.98 -9.93 10.53
CA LYS A 29 1.89 -10.50 9.73
C LYS A 29 0.57 -10.20 10.44
N ASP A 30 -0.42 -9.78 9.67
CA ASP A 30 -1.76 -9.52 10.20
C ASP A 30 -2.82 -10.12 9.28
N THR A 31 -3.99 -10.36 9.83
CA THR A 31 -5.13 -10.92 9.11
C THR A 31 -6.33 -9.99 9.26
N PHE A 32 -7.13 -9.91 8.20
CA PHE A 32 -8.32 -9.09 8.15
C PHE A 32 -9.51 -9.94 7.72
N LYS A 33 -10.62 -9.77 8.41
CA LYS A 33 -11.87 -10.46 8.07
C LYS A 33 -12.55 -9.76 6.88
N VAL A 34 -13.44 -10.48 6.21
CA VAL A 34 -14.27 -9.91 5.14
C VAL A 34 -14.94 -8.64 5.65
N ASN A 35 -14.87 -7.56 4.84
CA ASN A 35 -15.42 -6.23 5.11
C ASN A 35 -14.68 -5.41 6.19
N GLU A 36 -13.63 -5.94 6.77
CA GLU A 36 -12.80 -5.18 7.71
C GLU A 36 -11.95 -4.16 6.97
N TYR A 37 -11.83 -2.95 7.51
CA TYR A 37 -10.99 -1.89 6.95
C TYR A 37 -9.53 -2.07 7.37
N ILE A 38 -8.64 -2.00 6.41
CA ILE A 38 -7.19 -2.03 6.62
C ILE A 38 -6.69 -0.61 6.90
N VAL A 39 -7.17 0.34 6.10
CA VAL A 39 -6.96 1.77 6.30
C VAL A 39 -8.26 2.50 6.02
N LYS A 40 -8.45 3.66 6.66
CA LYS A 40 -9.61 4.51 6.47
C LYS A 40 -9.17 5.88 5.98
N GLU A 41 -9.93 6.42 5.03
CA GLU A 41 -9.71 7.75 4.47
C GLU A 41 -9.62 8.81 5.58
N GLU A 42 -8.67 9.70 5.45
CA GLU A 42 -8.37 10.81 6.40
C GLU A 42 -7.73 10.38 7.72
N GLU A 43 -7.69 9.10 8.06
CA GLU A 43 -6.97 8.64 9.25
C GLU A 43 -5.45 8.67 9.04
N LEU A 44 -4.71 8.74 10.14
CA LEU A 44 -3.26 8.74 10.13
C LEU A 44 -2.72 7.48 9.44
N ALA A 45 -1.86 7.66 8.45
CA ALA A 45 -1.20 6.57 7.74
C ALA A 45 0.09 6.19 8.46
N SER A 46 0.16 4.98 8.99
CA SER A 46 1.29 4.53 9.80
C SER A 46 2.06 3.37 9.19
N ASN A 47 1.44 2.59 8.30
CA ASN A 47 2.01 1.33 7.84
C ASN A 47 1.97 1.16 6.33
N LEU A 48 2.93 0.39 5.84
CA LEU A 48 2.94 -0.18 4.50
C LEU A 48 2.43 -1.61 4.62
N PHE A 49 1.48 -1.97 3.77
CA PHE A 49 0.91 -3.32 3.75
C PHE A 49 1.22 -4.00 2.42
N LEU A 50 1.56 -5.29 2.47
CA LEU A 50 1.70 -6.12 1.27
C LEU A 50 0.72 -7.29 1.39
N ILE A 51 -0.13 -7.46 0.39
CA ILE A 51 -1.13 -8.52 0.38
C ILE A 51 -0.44 -9.87 0.12
N LEU A 52 -0.60 -10.81 1.04
CA LEU A 52 -0.13 -12.19 0.87
C LEU A 52 -1.23 -13.05 0.25
N LYS A 53 -2.46 -12.86 0.69
CA LYS A 53 -3.62 -13.65 0.26
C LYS A 53 -4.87 -12.82 0.43
N GLY A 54 -5.80 -12.93 -0.51
CA GLY A 54 -7.09 -12.24 -0.47
C GLY A 54 -7.18 -11.09 -1.45
N ARG A 55 -8.25 -10.31 -1.35
CA ARG A 55 -8.51 -9.16 -2.20
C ARG A 55 -8.88 -7.95 -1.36
N VAL A 56 -8.43 -6.79 -1.79
CA VAL A 56 -8.67 -5.52 -1.09
C VAL A 56 -9.25 -4.51 -2.06
N SER A 57 -10.34 -3.86 -1.68
CA SER A 57 -10.97 -2.79 -2.43
C SER A 57 -10.44 -1.44 -1.98
N ILE A 58 -9.96 -0.64 -2.91
CA ILE A 58 -9.61 0.75 -2.66
C ILE A 58 -10.87 1.58 -2.92
N GLU A 59 -11.31 2.33 -1.92
CA GLU A 59 -12.58 3.03 -1.91
C GLU A 59 -12.43 4.49 -1.53
N MET A 60 -13.27 5.34 -2.10
CA MET A 60 -13.35 6.76 -1.77
C MET A 60 -14.79 7.20 -1.65
N LEU A 61 -15.05 8.13 -0.72
CA LEU A 61 -16.35 8.78 -0.61
C LEU A 61 -16.41 10.01 -1.51
N SER A 62 -17.52 10.16 -2.22
CA SER A 62 -17.81 11.41 -2.92
C SER A 62 -18.22 12.50 -1.93
N THR A 63 -18.28 13.75 -2.42
CA THR A 63 -18.80 14.88 -1.63
C THR A 63 -20.23 14.68 -1.17
N GLU A 64 -20.99 13.83 -1.87
CA GLU A 64 -22.38 13.47 -1.53
C GLU A 64 -22.48 12.27 -0.59
N GLY A 65 -21.35 11.75 -0.12
CA GLY A 65 -21.31 10.61 0.79
C GLY A 65 -21.48 9.25 0.12
N LYS A 66 -21.40 9.18 -1.21
CA LYS A 66 -21.49 7.91 -1.95
C LYS A 66 -20.13 7.25 -2.02
N LEU A 67 -20.07 5.95 -1.73
CA LEU A 67 -18.86 5.16 -1.75
C LEU A 67 -18.57 4.62 -3.15
N PHE A 68 -17.35 4.87 -3.64
CA PHE A 68 -16.89 4.36 -4.93
C PHE A 68 -15.71 3.43 -4.74
N SER A 69 -15.79 2.25 -5.37
CA SER A 69 -14.64 1.36 -5.49
C SER A 69 -13.79 1.81 -6.68
N ILE A 70 -12.55 2.18 -6.41
CA ILE A 70 -11.63 2.72 -7.42
C ILE A 70 -10.82 1.59 -8.07
N GLN A 71 -10.37 0.63 -7.25
CA GLN A 71 -9.50 -0.44 -7.70
C GLN A 71 -9.57 -1.62 -6.75
N THR A 72 -9.37 -2.83 -7.26
CA THR A 72 -9.21 -4.04 -6.45
C THR A 72 -7.76 -4.49 -6.52
N LEU A 73 -7.17 -4.71 -5.36
CA LEU A 73 -5.79 -5.17 -5.21
C LEU A 73 -5.76 -6.62 -4.77
N THR A 74 -4.74 -7.35 -5.18
CA THR A 74 -4.58 -8.79 -4.93
C THR A 74 -3.19 -9.11 -4.39
N ALA A 75 -2.90 -10.40 -4.21
CA ALA A 75 -1.62 -10.87 -3.67
C ALA A 75 -0.43 -10.24 -4.40
N GLY A 76 0.54 -9.75 -3.63
CA GLY A 76 1.71 -9.04 -4.12
C GLY A 76 1.56 -7.53 -4.22
N ASP A 77 0.35 -7.03 -4.20
CA ASP A 77 0.09 -5.59 -4.27
C ASP A 77 0.35 -4.89 -2.94
N ILE A 78 0.72 -3.61 -3.03
CA ILE A 78 1.00 -2.75 -1.89
C ILE A 78 -0.22 -1.89 -1.57
N VAL A 79 -0.54 -1.80 -0.30
CA VAL A 79 -1.57 -0.91 0.24
C VAL A 79 -0.92 0.05 1.23
N GLY A 80 -1.28 1.33 1.14
CA GLY A 80 -0.83 2.34 2.08
C GLY A 80 0.57 2.88 1.77
N MET A 81 0.60 4.09 1.19
CA MET A 81 1.86 4.78 0.87
C MET A 81 1.91 6.18 1.48
N SER A 82 0.82 6.63 2.10
CA SER A 82 0.72 7.98 2.63
C SER A 82 1.60 8.22 3.87
N TRP A 83 2.11 7.16 4.48
CA TRP A 83 3.07 7.28 5.59
C TRP A 83 4.37 7.98 5.17
N MET A 84 4.68 7.99 3.87
CA MET A 84 5.89 8.64 3.32
C MET A 84 5.65 10.12 3.00
N ILE A 85 4.40 10.53 2.79
CA ILE A 85 4.05 11.84 2.21
C ILE A 85 3.25 12.67 3.23
N PRO A 86 3.74 13.87 3.62
CA PRO A 86 2.96 14.75 4.48
C PRO A 86 1.59 15.11 3.83
N PRO A 87 0.53 15.25 4.61
CA PRO A 87 0.40 15.21 6.08
C PRO A 87 0.25 13.81 6.68
N HIS A 88 0.63 12.76 5.98
CA HIS A 88 0.60 11.37 6.45
C HIS A 88 -0.81 10.88 6.81
N GLN A 89 -1.76 11.28 5.99
CA GLN A 89 -3.15 10.83 6.10
C GLN A 89 -3.52 10.00 4.88
N SER A 90 -4.28 8.94 5.10
CA SER A 90 -4.75 8.07 4.01
C SER A 90 -5.67 8.83 3.08
N GLN A 91 -5.38 8.76 1.78
CA GLN A 91 -6.16 9.44 0.74
C GLN A 91 -7.34 8.60 0.26
N PHE A 92 -7.45 7.38 0.75
CA PHE A 92 -8.52 6.44 0.40
C PHE A 92 -8.73 5.47 1.57
N SER A 93 -9.82 4.72 1.51
CA SER A 93 -10.06 3.57 2.39
C SER A 93 -9.68 2.28 1.66
N ALA A 94 -9.22 1.28 2.41
CA ALA A 94 -8.96 -0.05 1.89
C ALA A 94 -9.73 -1.05 2.73
N ARG A 95 -10.60 -1.83 2.10
CA ARG A 95 -11.49 -2.78 2.74
C ARG A 95 -11.23 -4.20 2.20
N ALA A 96 -11.13 -5.16 3.10
CA ALA A 96 -10.97 -6.56 2.71
C ALA A 96 -12.26 -7.09 2.07
N LEU A 97 -12.15 -7.58 0.84
CA LEU A 97 -13.26 -8.24 0.14
C LEU A 97 -13.37 -9.71 0.49
N ASP A 98 -12.26 -10.34 0.84
CA ASP A 98 -12.14 -11.71 1.32
C ASP A 98 -11.40 -11.71 2.64
N ALA A 99 -11.33 -12.87 3.30
CA ALA A 99 -10.37 -13.07 4.39
C ALA A 99 -8.96 -12.81 3.83
N THR A 100 -8.25 -11.84 4.39
CA THR A 100 -7.00 -11.33 3.82
C THR A 100 -5.86 -11.48 4.80
N GLU A 101 -4.72 -11.96 4.32
CA GLU A 101 -3.45 -12.00 5.06
C GLU A 101 -2.49 -10.99 4.46
N MET A 102 -1.84 -10.21 5.30
CA MET A 102 -0.94 -9.14 4.87
C MET A 102 0.34 -9.13 5.69
N LEU A 103 1.43 -8.72 5.03
CA LEU A 103 2.62 -8.25 5.73
C LEU A 103 2.40 -6.79 6.07
N VAL A 104 2.74 -6.42 7.29
CA VAL A 104 2.62 -5.06 7.80
C VAL A 104 4.00 -4.55 8.17
N ILE A 105 4.40 -3.45 7.55
CA ILE A 105 5.70 -2.83 7.79
C ILE A 105 5.47 -1.47 8.42
N ASN A 106 6.19 -1.19 9.51
CA ASN A 106 6.06 0.10 10.18
C ASN A 106 6.61 1.23 9.30
N GLY A 107 5.71 1.97 8.68
CA GLY A 107 6.03 3.03 7.74
C GLY A 107 6.68 4.25 8.41
N GLU A 108 6.30 4.56 9.63
CA GLU A 108 6.90 5.66 10.37
C GLU A 108 8.38 5.41 10.63
N VAL A 109 8.73 4.20 11.03
CA VAL A 109 10.14 3.80 11.22
C VAL A 109 10.90 3.88 9.90
N LEU A 110 10.30 3.39 8.81
CA LEU A 110 10.93 3.46 7.48
C LEU A 110 11.18 4.90 7.06
N ARG A 111 10.21 5.79 7.28
CA ARG A 111 10.38 7.20 6.94
C ARG A 111 11.54 7.82 7.72
N LYS A 112 11.57 7.62 9.03
CA LYS A 112 12.65 8.16 9.89
C LYS A 112 14.02 7.63 9.49
N LYS A 113 14.11 6.34 9.18
CA LYS A 113 15.38 5.75 8.73
C LYS A 113 15.79 6.25 7.35
N SER A 114 14.82 6.50 6.46
CA SER A 114 15.09 7.04 5.13
C SER A 114 15.61 8.48 5.18
N GLU A 115 15.20 9.26 6.16
CA GLU A 115 15.70 10.62 6.36
C GLU A 115 17.18 10.63 6.78
N LYS A 116 17.65 9.58 7.44
CA LYS A 116 19.06 9.41 7.85
C LYS A 116 19.89 8.66 6.83
N ASP A 117 19.28 7.71 6.11
CA ASP A 117 19.92 6.92 5.07
C ASP A 117 19.20 7.18 3.76
N HIS A 118 19.74 8.11 2.98
CA HIS A 118 19.12 8.53 1.72
C HIS A 118 19.16 7.44 0.64
N GLU A 119 20.07 6.50 0.72
CA GLU A 119 20.12 5.37 -0.19
C GLU A 119 18.89 4.45 0.02
N LEU A 120 18.56 4.18 1.28
CA LEU A 120 17.34 3.44 1.62
C LEU A 120 16.10 4.20 1.17
N GLY A 121 16.05 5.51 1.43
CA GLY A 121 14.94 6.36 1.01
C GLY A 121 14.75 6.37 -0.50
N TYR A 122 15.82 6.50 -1.25
CA TYR A 122 15.79 6.45 -2.71
C TYR A 122 15.27 5.10 -3.21
N GLU A 123 15.76 4.01 -2.64
CA GLU A 123 15.34 2.67 -3.02
C GLU A 123 13.84 2.44 -2.78
N LEU A 124 13.34 2.90 -1.63
CA LEU A 124 11.90 2.80 -1.32
C LEU A 124 11.07 3.65 -2.28
N LEU A 125 11.46 4.90 -2.54
CA LEU A 125 10.75 5.78 -3.47
C LEU A 125 10.76 5.21 -4.90
N LYS A 126 11.89 4.68 -5.33
CA LYS A 126 12.02 4.05 -6.66
C LYS A 126 11.03 2.90 -6.86
N ARG A 127 10.68 2.22 -5.77
CA ARG A 127 9.71 1.11 -5.79
C ARG A 127 8.27 1.58 -5.62
N LEU A 128 8.05 2.66 -4.88
CA LEU A 128 6.71 3.21 -4.64
C LEU A 128 6.20 4.03 -5.84
N VAL A 129 7.06 4.80 -6.49
CA VAL A 129 6.65 5.69 -7.60
C VAL A 129 5.95 4.92 -8.74
N PRO A 130 6.46 3.77 -9.20
CA PRO A 130 5.75 3.01 -10.24
C PRO A 130 4.33 2.59 -9.83
N ILE A 131 4.11 2.33 -8.55
CA ILE A 131 2.78 1.99 -8.03
C ILE A 131 1.84 3.20 -8.14
N PHE A 132 2.31 4.39 -7.77
CA PHE A 132 1.55 5.63 -7.95
C PHE A 132 1.20 5.86 -9.41
N VAL A 133 2.15 5.69 -10.31
CA VAL A 133 1.95 5.85 -11.76
C VAL A 133 0.88 4.88 -12.26
N GLN A 134 0.96 3.62 -11.86
CA GLN A 134 -0.02 2.60 -12.23
C GLN A 134 -1.43 2.95 -11.75
N ARG A 135 -1.56 3.38 -10.49
CA ARG A 135 -2.85 3.76 -9.91
C ARG A 135 -3.43 5.00 -10.58
N LEU A 136 -2.57 5.97 -10.88
CA LEU A 136 -2.98 7.17 -11.64
C LEU A 136 -3.48 6.77 -13.04
N HIS A 137 -2.78 5.87 -13.72
CA HIS A 137 -3.19 5.36 -15.03
C HIS A 137 -4.57 4.68 -14.96
N ALA A 138 -4.78 3.81 -13.96
CA ALA A 138 -6.07 3.15 -13.77
C ALA A 138 -7.20 4.16 -13.51
N THR A 139 -6.93 5.18 -12.71
CA THR A 139 -7.88 6.26 -12.42
C THR A 139 -8.22 7.05 -13.70
N ARG A 140 -7.22 7.35 -14.52
CA ARG A 140 -7.43 8.02 -15.81
C ARG A 140 -8.29 7.21 -16.76
N GLN A 141 -8.10 5.90 -16.79
CA GLN A 141 -8.91 5.01 -17.62
C GLN A 141 -10.37 5.00 -17.17
N HIS A 142 -10.62 4.98 -15.86
CA HIS A 142 -11.98 5.08 -15.32
C HIS A 142 -12.62 6.42 -15.71
N LEU A 143 -11.86 7.51 -15.63
CA LEU A 143 -12.34 8.83 -16.01
C LEU A 143 -12.73 8.87 -17.49
N ILE A 144 -11.89 8.34 -18.38
CA ILE A 144 -12.17 8.25 -19.82
C ILE A 144 -13.43 7.43 -20.08
N ALA A 145 -13.58 6.28 -19.40
CA ALA A 145 -14.75 5.44 -19.53
C ALA A 145 -16.04 6.18 -19.15
N MET A 146 -15.99 6.99 -18.09
CA MET A 146 -17.13 7.81 -17.68
C MET A 146 -17.49 8.85 -18.74
N TYR A 147 -16.51 9.50 -19.36
CA TYR A 147 -16.77 10.46 -20.45
C TYR A 147 -17.35 9.78 -21.70
N CYS A 148 -16.95 8.55 -21.99
CA CYS A 148 -17.47 7.83 -23.15
C CYS A 148 -18.90 7.34 -22.96
N LEU A 149 -19.38 7.22 -21.72
CA LEU A 149 -20.76 6.83 -21.39
C LEU A 149 -21.73 8.00 -21.34
N ALA A 150 -21.22 9.22 -21.36
CA ALA A 150 -22.01 10.43 -21.27
C ALA A 150 -22.61 10.82 -22.65
#